data_83d2e824176b73dbca370a4ab229e36b
#
_entry.id   83d2e824176b73dbca370a4ab229e36b
#
_cell.length_a   1.000
_cell.length_b   1.000
_cell.length_c   1.000
_cell.angle_alpha   90.00
_cell.angle_beta   90.00
_cell.angle_gamma   90.00
#
_symmetry.space_group_name_H-M   'P 1'
#
loop_
_entity.id
_entity.type
_entity.pdbx_description
1 polymer ?
#
loop_
_entity_poly.entity_id
_entity_poly.type
_entity_poly.pdbx_seq_one_letter_code
_entity_poly.pdbx_strand_id
1 'polypeptide(L)'
;FVKKRINPNQNVATAEYQEGNHFRREISLYRNAYGHYVTSGTMVPYWLYEGQGIAARMSDQKGRRPIGLALIDSDLREGDQVEVEVRGKRHSAVVVPYHLRTEAPPLARPILADQLHPDHKAGYDLSEGQRKTRLLVEKALANTTWRQQDCINLIPSEQTPSRLTRLLSILDPVGRYAEHKPVTALDGHDVFYYQGTEFIAETEALLASEIRQFLGCREVETRLISGQMANTAVFSAMVDYLNRTDRRREPRRMRRVMNHHIIKGGHLSAQPMGALRDFVARDPRTEKPAVVNFPVMPENPYQVDVQACRDLLDIYQPELVIFGRSMTLYKEPVREIRAMVDDM
;
A
#
# COMPACT_ATOMS: atom_id res chain seq x y z
N PHE A 1 -3.41 -24.79 9.53
CA PHE A 1 -4.24 -23.71 10.11
C PHE A 1 -5.48 -24.35 10.73
N VAL A 2 -5.59 -24.37 12.05
CA VAL A 2 -6.79 -24.87 12.73
C VAL A 2 -7.68 -23.68 12.98
N LYS A 3 -8.82 -23.61 12.27
CA LYS A 3 -9.92 -22.72 12.60
C LYS A 3 -10.36 -22.99 14.02
N LYS A 4 -10.12 -22.08 14.96
CA LYS A 4 -10.80 -22.08 16.24
C LYS A 4 -11.33 -20.68 16.51
N ARG A 5 -12.61 -20.60 16.88
CA ARG A 5 -13.24 -19.39 17.40
C ARG A 5 -12.37 -18.85 18.53
N ILE A 6 -11.94 -17.61 18.40
CA ILE A 6 -11.28 -16.87 19.48
C ILE A 6 -12.32 -16.76 20.59
N ASN A 7 -12.00 -17.26 21.77
CA ASN A 7 -12.82 -17.02 22.94
C ASN A 7 -12.76 -15.52 23.24
N PRO A 8 -13.89 -14.81 23.38
CA PRO A 8 -13.89 -13.38 23.67
C PRO A 8 -13.16 -12.98 24.95
N ASN A 9 -12.82 -13.94 25.80
CA ASN A 9 -12.05 -13.74 27.03
C ASN A 9 -10.54 -13.98 26.85
N GLN A 10 -10.02 -14.14 25.63
CA GLN A 10 -8.58 -14.32 25.40
C GLN A 10 -7.90 -12.99 25.10
N ASN A 11 -6.83 -12.69 25.81
CA ASN A 11 -5.97 -11.53 25.59
C ASN A 11 -4.72 -11.92 24.81
N VAL A 12 -4.17 -10.99 24.05
CA VAL A 12 -2.85 -11.13 23.43
C VAL A 12 -1.81 -10.59 24.41
N ALA A 13 -0.86 -11.43 24.79
CA ALA A 13 0.25 -11.03 25.65
C ALA A 13 1.59 -11.40 25.04
N THR A 14 2.63 -10.70 25.45
CA THR A 14 4.02 -10.99 25.04
C THR A 14 4.70 -11.78 26.15
N ALA A 15 5.27 -12.95 25.82
CA ALA A 15 6.05 -13.75 26.75
C ALA A 15 7.55 -13.59 26.48
N GLU A 16 8.33 -13.30 27.51
CA GLU A 16 9.80 -13.19 27.46
C GLU A 16 10.45 -14.46 28.01
N TYR A 17 11.41 -15.01 27.26
CA TYR A 17 12.15 -16.20 27.64
C TYR A 17 13.58 -15.86 28.15
N GLN A 18 13.98 -16.48 29.24
CA GLN A 18 15.34 -16.36 29.78
C GLN A 18 16.24 -17.48 29.23
N GLU A 19 17.28 -17.07 28.49
CA GLU A 19 18.43 -17.84 27.98
C GLU A 19 18.29 -18.66 26.65
N GLY A 20 19.09 -18.25 25.69
CA GLY A 20 19.97 -19.08 24.85
C GLY A 20 19.35 -19.78 23.62
N ASN A 21 18.05 -19.92 23.44
CA ASN A 21 17.46 -20.68 22.34
C ASN A 21 16.73 -19.85 21.28
N HIS A 22 16.97 -20.18 20.03
CA HIS A 22 16.33 -19.52 18.89
C HIS A 22 14.89 -19.99 18.69
N PHE A 23 13.92 -19.08 18.68
CA PHE A 23 12.63 -19.31 18.05
C PHE A 23 12.83 -19.38 16.53
N ARG A 24 12.84 -20.58 15.95
CA ARG A 24 12.71 -20.76 14.51
C ARG A 24 11.24 -20.99 14.13
N ARG A 25 10.90 -20.78 12.84
CA ARG A 25 9.55 -20.86 12.25
C ARG A 25 8.72 -22.13 12.53
N GLU A 26 9.26 -23.12 13.20
CA GLU A 26 8.57 -24.35 13.59
C GLU A 26 8.32 -24.37 15.10
N ILE A 27 7.52 -23.43 15.58
CA ILE A 27 6.93 -23.53 16.90
C ILE A 27 5.78 -24.52 16.78
N SER A 28 5.99 -25.75 17.28
CA SER A 28 4.88 -26.67 17.47
C SER A 28 3.90 -26.00 18.45
N LEU A 29 2.72 -25.70 17.95
CA LEU A 29 1.64 -25.12 18.75
C LEU A 29 1.27 -26.12 19.83
N TYR A 30 1.87 -25.98 21.01
CA TYR A 30 1.47 -26.81 22.15
C TYR A 30 0.22 -26.20 22.77
N ARG A 31 -0.80 -27.03 22.83
CA ARG A 31 -2.07 -26.72 23.49
C ARG A 31 -2.02 -27.32 24.88
N ASN A 32 -1.91 -26.50 25.91
CA ASN A 32 -2.27 -26.98 27.26
C ASN A 32 -3.77 -27.25 27.35
N ALA A 33 -4.20 -27.84 28.45
CA ALA A 33 -5.65 -28.16 28.71
C ALA A 33 -6.56 -26.93 28.61
N TYR A 34 -6.03 -25.71 28.70
CA TYR A 34 -6.72 -24.43 28.68
C TYR A 34 -6.70 -23.72 27.31
N GLY A 35 -5.96 -24.24 26.31
CA GLY A 35 -5.97 -23.69 24.96
C GLY A 35 -5.03 -22.54 24.72
N HIS A 36 -4.06 -22.29 25.61
CA HIS A 36 -2.99 -21.30 25.40
C HIS A 36 -2.07 -21.72 24.27
N TYR A 37 -1.65 -20.79 23.40
CA TYR A 37 -0.66 -21.08 22.37
C TYR A 37 0.09 -19.83 21.92
N VAL A 38 1.35 -20.02 21.58
CA VAL A 38 2.20 -18.98 20.99
C VAL A 38 1.86 -18.85 19.49
N THR A 39 1.50 -17.66 19.06
CA THR A 39 1.13 -17.38 17.65
C THR A 39 2.33 -17.08 16.81
N SER A 40 3.36 -16.46 17.38
CA SER A 40 4.63 -16.17 16.72
C SER A 40 5.72 -15.96 17.72
N GLY A 41 6.97 -16.15 17.31
CA GLY A 41 8.15 -15.92 18.14
C GLY A 41 9.34 -15.50 17.31
N THR A 42 10.21 -14.69 17.90
CA THR A 42 11.43 -14.20 17.27
C THR A 42 12.50 -13.88 18.30
N MET A 43 13.75 -13.76 17.84
CA MET A 43 14.86 -13.22 18.63
C MET A 43 14.97 -11.74 18.35
N VAL A 44 14.79 -10.90 19.37
CA VAL A 44 14.95 -9.47 19.24
C VAL A 44 16.29 -9.02 19.82
N PRO A 45 17.04 -8.17 19.10
CA PRO A 45 18.18 -7.47 19.67
C PRO A 45 17.68 -6.37 20.59
N TYR A 46 18.41 -6.15 21.70
CA TYR A 46 18.18 -5.01 22.57
C TYR A 46 19.51 -4.44 23.03
N TRP A 47 19.53 -3.16 23.32
CA TRP A 47 20.71 -2.50 23.90
C TRP A 47 20.69 -2.67 25.41
N LEU A 48 21.85 -2.94 25.98
CA LEU A 48 22.00 -2.88 27.43
C LEU A 48 22.05 -1.41 27.88
N TYR A 49 21.50 -1.15 29.05
CA TYR A 49 21.49 0.18 29.65
C TYR A 49 22.35 0.18 30.87
N GLU A 50 23.13 1.29 31.05
CA GLU A 50 23.92 1.57 32.24
C GLU A 50 23.23 2.66 33.06
N GLY A 51 23.20 2.51 34.40
CA GLY A 51 22.49 3.40 35.30
C GLY A 51 21.01 2.96 35.53
N GLN A 52 20.32 3.71 36.37
CA GLN A 52 18.94 3.44 36.78
C GLN A 52 18.03 4.65 36.57
N GLY A 53 16.73 4.41 36.34
CA GLY A 53 15.72 5.45 36.23
C GLY A 53 16.00 6.44 35.09
N ILE A 54 15.88 7.73 35.39
CA ILE A 54 16.09 8.83 34.42
C ILE A 54 17.58 8.95 34.01
N ALA A 55 18.52 8.47 34.83
CA ALA A 55 19.94 8.46 34.53
C ALA A 55 20.40 7.27 33.67
N ALA A 56 19.51 6.33 33.34
CA ALA A 56 19.85 5.19 32.52
C ALA A 56 20.26 5.65 31.10
N ARG A 57 21.43 5.22 30.64
CA ARG A 57 21.96 5.49 29.31
C ARG A 57 22.12 4.20 28.53
N MET A 58 21.85 4.26 27.25
CA MET A 58 22.10 3.13 26.35
C MET A 58 23.60 2.92 26.18
N SER A 59 24.07 1.68 26.47
CA SER A 59 25.45 1.29 26.25
C SER A 59 25.69 0.80 24.83
N ASP A 60 26.95 0.64 24.45
CA ASP A 60 27.34 0.06 23.16
C ASP A 60 27.17 -1.47 23.11
N GLN A 61 26.79 -2.08 24.23
CA GLN A 61 26.59 -3.53 24.31
C GLN A 61 25.20 -3.94 23.87
N LYS A 62 25.12 -4.99 23.05
CA LYS A 62 23.88 -5.57 22.53
C LYS A 62 23.64 -6.94 23.16
N GLY A 63 22.42 -7.13 23.65
CA GLY A 63 21.88 -8.44 23.99
C GLY A 63 20.89 -8.94 22.93
N ARG A 64 20.51 -10.22 23.04
CA ARG A 64 19.39 -10.81 22.29
C ARG A 64 18.50 -11.56 23.24
N ARG A 65 17.19 -11.44 23.06
CA ARG A 65 16.22 -12.21 23.84
C ARG A 65 15.17 -12.82 22.93
N PRO A 66 14.71 -14.04 23.19
CA PRO A 66 13.55 -14.60 22.54
C PRO A 66 12.29 -13.94 23.12
N ILE A 67 11.39 -13.54 22.23
CA ILE A 67 10.05 -13.08 22.57
C ILE A 67 9.02 -13.86 21.77
N GLY A 68 7.83 -14.05 22.33
CA GLY A 68 6.71 -14.67 21.63
C GLY A 68 5.43 -13.88 21.86
N LEU A 69 4.58 -13.85 20.84
CA LEU A 69 3.19 -13.42 20.99
C LEU A 69 2.36 -14.67 21.29
N ALA A 70 1.51 -14.59 22.31
CA ALA A 70 0.70 -15.72 22.72
C ALA A 70 -0.75 -15.30 22.94
N LEU A 71 -1.68 -16.21 22.66
CA LEU A 71 -3.05 -16.12 23.11
C LEU A 71 -3.13 -16.85 24.46
N ILE A 72 -3.51 -16.12 25.50
CA ILE A 72 -3.57 -16.60 26.88
C ILE A 72 -4.95 -16.27 27.49
N ASP A 73 -5.29 -16.94 28.56
CA ASP A 73 -6.53 -16.65 29.29
C ASP A 73 -6.43 -15.28 29.97
N SER A 74 -7.59 -14.66 30.18
CA SER A 74 -7.69 -13.31 30.75
C SER A 74 -7.35 -13.23 32.24
N ASP A 75 -7.19 -14.37 32.93
CA ASP A 75 -6.77 -14.46 34.31
C ASP A 75 -5.25 -14.34 34.51
N LEU A 76 -4.47 -14.58 33.44
CA LEU A 76 -3.02 -14.33 33.43
C LEU A 76 -2.71 -12.83 33.32
N ARG A 77 -1.78 -12.40 34.16
CA ARG A 77 -1.38 -10.99 34.29
C ARG A 77 0.10 -10.80 33.99
N GLU A 78 0.48 -9.56 33.78
CA GLU A 78 1.88 -9.18 33.71
C GLU A 78 2.65 -9.65 34.96
N GLY A 79 3.81 -10.27 34.75
CA GLY A 79 4.66 -10.84 35.79
C GLY A 79 4.39 -12.31 36.10
N ASP A 80 3.28 -12.88 35.58
CA ASP A 80 2.98 -14.30 35.79
C ASP A 80 4.00 -15.19 35.09
N GLN A 81 4.43 -16.22 35.78
CA GLN A 81 5.32 -17.26 35.27
C GLN A 81 4.50 -18.28 34.47
N VAL A 82 4.95 -18.56 33.26
CA VAL A 82 4.33 -19.53 32.36
C VAL A 82 5.39 -20.46 31.78
N GLU A 83 4.97 -21.61 31.30
CA GLU A 83 5.85 -22.52 30.56
C GLU A 83 5.51 -22.47 29.06
N VAL A 84 6.54 -22.30 28.25
CA VAL A 84 6.43 -22.37 26.78
C VAL A 84 7.14 -23.62 26.29
N GLU A 85 6.46 -24.44 25.51
CA GLU A 85 7.06 -25.58 24.88
C GLU A 85 7.66 -25.20 23.52
N VAL A 86 8.97 -25.43 23.36
CA VAL A 86 9.70 -25.24 22.10
C VAL A 86 10.36 -26.55 21.74
N ARG A 87 9.97 -27.15 20.63
CA ARG A 87 10.54 -28.42 20.12
C ARG A 87 10.52 -29.55 21.14
N GLY A 88 9.38 -29.71 21.86
CA GLY A 88 9.22 -30.74 22.87
C GLY A 88 9.94 -30.50 24.21
N LYS A 89 10.57 -29.34 24.38
CA LYS A 89 11.21 -28.92 25.63
C LYS A 89 10.43 -27.76 26.24
N ARG A 90 10.19 -27.82 27.55
CA ARG A 90 9.55 -26.75 28.30
C ARG A 90 10.57 -25.75 28.79
N HIS A 91 10.22 -24.49 28.67
CA HIS A 91 11.04 -23.35 29.05
C HIS A 91 10.19 -22.40 29.89
N SER A 92 10.76 -21.92 30.98
CA SER A 92 10.12 -20.88 31.80
C SER A 92 10.09 -19.56 31.05
N ALA A 93 8.97 -18.88 31.07
CA ALA A 93 8.76 -17.56 30.50
C ALA A 93 7.93 -16.69 31.42
N VAL A 94 7.98 -15.39 31.24
CA VAL A 94 7.23 -14.40 32.02
C VAL A 94 6.28 -13.67 31.08
N VAL A 95 5.04 -13.48 31.49
CA VAL A 95 4.07 -12.65 30.77
C VAL A 95 4.50 -11.18 30.89
N VAL A 96 4.73 -10.52 29.76
CA VAL A 96 5.11 -9.11 29.73
C VAL A 96 4.24 -8.37 28.71
N PRO A 97 3.87 -7.11 28.97
CA PRO A 97 3.04 -6.32 28.04
C PRO A 97 3.84 -5.87 26.81
N TYR A 98 5.17 -5.87 26.90
CA TYR A 98 6.08 -5.45 25.83
C TYR A 98 7.48 -6.05 26.04
N HIS A 99 8.27 -6.08 24.98
CA HIS A 99 9.59 -6.74 24.98
C HIS A 99 10.72 -5.89 25.61
N LEU A 100 10.49 -4.62 25.88
CA LEU A 100 11.46 -3.76 26.56
C LEU A 100 11.29 -3.87 28.05
N ARG A 101 12.40 -3.90 28.77
CA ARG A 101 12.39 -3.92 30.23
C ARG A 101 12.03 -2.54 30.81
N THR A 102 11.58 -2.55 32.05
CA THR A 102 11.24 -1.32 32.79
C THR A 102 12.42 -0.39 33.00
N GLU A 103 13.66 -0.91 32.92
CA GLU A 103 14.89 -0.15 33.01
C GLU A 103 15.19 0.70 31.75
N ALA A 104 14.53 0.41 30.64
CA ALA A 104 14.68 1.22 29.44
C ALA A 104 14.29 2.69 29.71
N PRO A 105 15.01 3.67 29.13
CA PRO A 105 14.65 5.08 29.26
C PRO A 105 13.19 5.33 28.85
N PRO A 106 12.51 6.30 29.45
CA PRO A 106 11.10 6.59 29.13
C PRO A 106 10.81 6.74 27.64
N LEU A 107 11.74 7.34 26.89
CA LEU A 107 11.61 7.51 25.41
C LEU A 107 11.71 6.20 24.62
N ALA A 108 12.30 5.16 25.21
CA ALA A 108 12.44 3.85 24.58
C ALA A 108 11.40 2.84 25.08
N ARG A 109 10.47 3.26 25.93
CA ARG A 109 9.36 2.41 26.41
C ARG A 109 8.16 2.58 25.52
N PRO A 110 7.41 1.49 25.23
CA PRO A 110 6.11 1.63 24.59
C PRO A 110 5.15 2.43 25.49
N ILE A 111 4.25 3.14 24.87
CA ILE A 111 3.17 3.83 25.58
C ILE A 111 2.18 2.76 26.05
N LEU A 112 1.92 2.71 27.35
CA LEU A 112 0.96 1.78 27.95
C LEU A 112 -0.47 2.30 27.79
N ALA A 113 -1.44 1.40 27.83
CA ALA A 113 -2.84 1.75 27.68
C ALA A 113 -3.34 2.71 28.78
N ASP A 114 -2.87 2.55 30.02
CA ASP A 114 -3.15 3.45 31.14
C ASP A 114 -2.57 4.85 30.95
N GLN A 115 -1.45 4.96 30.22
CA GLN A 115 -0.84 6.25 29.85
C GLN A 115 -1.64 6.98 28.76
N LEU A 116 -2.46 6.24 28.01
CA LEU A 116 -3.40 6.80 27.03
C LEU A 116 -4.79 7.06 27.63
N HIS A 117 -5.00 6.62 28.88
CA HIS A 117 -6.30 6.81 29.53
C HIS A 117 -6.56 8.30 29.82
N PRO A 118 -7.81 8.77 29.67
CA PRO A 118 -8.19 10.16 29.88
C PRO A 118 -7.87 10.70 31.28
N ASP A 119 -7.89 9.85 32.27
CA ASP A 119 -7.56 10.22 33.67
C ASP A 119 -6.05 10.25 33.91
N HIS A 120 -5.24 9.77 32.97
CA HIS A 120 -3.81 9.88 33.08
C HIS A 120 -3.40 11.34 32.88
N LYS A 121 -2.69 11.89 33.82
CA LYS A 121 -2.27 13.32 33.86
C LYS A 121 -1.31 13.74 32.73
N ALA A 122 -1.32 13.04 31.62
CA ALA A 122 -0.52 13.35 30.42
C ALA A 122 -1.09 14.52 29.60
N GLY A 123 -2.05 15.29 30.13
CA GLY A 123 -2.53 16.51 29.50
C GLY A 123 -3.48 16.32 28.32
N TYR A 124 -3.96 15.09 28.05
CA TYR A 124 -4.97 14.89 27.02
C TYR A 124 -6.37 15.12 27.61
N ASP A 125 -6.96 16.24 27.26
CA ASP A 125 -8.34 16.56 27.61
C ASP A 125 -9.29 15.96 26.58
N LEU A 126 -10.12 14.96 26.98
CA LEU A 126 -11.14 14.36 26.13
C LEU A 126 -12.16 15.37 25.66
N SER A 127 -12.48 16.37 26.50
CA SER A 127 -13.41 17.45 26.12
C SER A 127 -12.84 18.25 24.96
N GLU A 128 -11.55 18.50 24.94
CA GLU A 128 -10.84 19.16 23.84
C GLU A 128 -10.79 18.26 22.59
N GLY A 129 -10.57 16.95 22.73
CA GLY A 129 -10.63 15.98 21.64
C GLY A 129 -12.01 15.93 21.00
N GLN A 130 -13.06 15.86 21.82
CA GLN A 130 -14.45 15.88 21.34
C GLN A 130 -14.77 17.20 20.63
N ARG A 131 -14.34 18.34 21.18
CA ARG A 131 -14.53 19.65 20.57
C ARG A 131 -13.87 19.74 19.19
N LYS A 132 -12.63 19.26 19.05
CA LYS A 132 -11.91 19.22 17.77
C LYS A 132 -12.61 18.32 16.77
N THR A 133 -13.05 17.14 17.17
CA THR A 133 -13.79 16.20 16.31
C THR A 133 -15.09 16.83 15.83
N ARG A 134 -15.87 17.44 16.71
CA ARG A 134 -17.10 18.14 16.36
C ARG A 134 -16.85 19.27 15.35
N LEU A 135 -15.82 20.08 15.58
CA LEU A 135 -15.41 21.14 14.66
C LEU A 135 -15.09 20.59 13.26
N LEU A 136 -14.37 19.45 13.16
CA LEU A 136 -14.06 18.82 11.88
C LEU A 136 -15.32 18.31 11.16
N VAL A 137 -16.26 17.71 11.89
CA VAL A 137 -17.53 17.25 11.33
C VAL A 137 -18.35 18.43 10.81
N GLU A 138 -18.47 19.50 11.60
CA GLU A 138 -19.19 20.73 11.20
C GLU A 138 -18.59 21.35 9.94
N LYS A 139 -17.24 21.44 9.86
CA LYS A 139 -16.54 21.94 8.67
C LYS A 139 -16.74 21.03 7.45
N ALA A 140 -16.70 19.71 7.64
CA ALA A 140 -16.93 18.77 6.54
C ALA A 140 -18.35 18.86 5.99
N LEU A 141 -19.36 19.01 6.86
CA LEU A 141 -20.76 19.23 6.46
C LEU A 141 -20.93 20.55 5.70
N ALA A 142 -20.38 21.64 6.23
CA ALA A 142 -20.42 22.95 5.57
C ALA A 142 -19.75 22.91 4.19
N ASN A 143 -18.57 22.27 4.09
CA ASN A 143 -17.89 22.09 2.81
C ASN A 143 -18.71 21.22 1.83
N THR A 144 -19.37 20.18 2.32
CA THR A 144 -20.25 19.34 1.48
C THR A 144 -21.42 20.14 0.93
N THR A 145 -22.07 20.95 1.77
CA THR A 145 -23.17 21.84 1.35
C THR A 145 -22.68 22.79 0.28
N TRP A 146 -21.58 23.50 0.55
CA TRP A 146 -21.00 24.44 -0.41
C TRP A 146 -20.69 23.77 -1.76
N ARG A 147 -20.03 22.61 -1.75
CA ARG A 147 -19.63 21.91 -2.99
C ARG A 147 -20.82 21.34 -3.78
N GLN A 148 -21.86 20.91 -3.11
CA GLN A 148 -22.98 20.20 -3.76
C GLN A 148 -24.20 21.09 -4.02
N GLN A 149 -24.30 22.25 -3.36
CA GLN A 149 -25.47 23.13 -3.46
C GLN A 149 -25.09 24.52 -3.94
N ASP A 150 -23.99 25.11 -3.45
CA ASP A 150 -23.67 26.50 -3.64
C ASP A 150 -22.64 26.75 -4.75
N CYS A 151 -21.99 25.73 -5.27
CA CYS A 151 -21.01 25.89 -6.34
C CYS A 151 -21.19 24.90 -7.50
N ILE A 152 -20.71 25.29 -8.66
CA ILE A 152 -20.56 24.40 -9.83
C ILE A 152 -19.13 23.88 -9.86
N ASN A 153 -18.96 22.57 -9.66
CA ASN A 153 -17.65 21.94 -9.74
C ASN A 153 -17.24 21.74 -11.21
N LEU A 154 -16.18 22.44 -11.63
CA LEU A 154 -15.65 22.35 -12.99
C LEU A 154 -14.46 21.38 -13.11
N ILE A 155 -14.09 20.67 -12.04
CA ILE A 155 -13.04 19.66 -12.10
C ILE A 155 -13.66 18.34 -12.54
N PRO A 156 -13.45 17.90 -13.80
CA PRO A 156 -14.20 16.77 -14.37
C PRO A 156 -13.79 15.41 -13.77
N SER A 157 -12.63 15.34 -13.15
CA SER A 157 -12.12 14.12 -12.50
C SER A 157 -12.63 13.90 -11.07
N GLU A 158 -13.28 14.89 -10.48
CA GLU A 158 -13.88 14.75 -9.15
C GLU A 158 -15.29 14.15 -9.25
N GLN A 159 -15.54 13.14 -8.42
CA GLN A 159 -16.84 12.44 -8.38
C GLN A 159 -17.42 12.48 -6.97
N THR A 160 -18.74 12.62 -6.90
CA THR A 160 -19.47 12.42 -5.65
C THR A 160 -19.88 10.95 -5.56
N PRO A 161 -19.31 10.16 -4.63
CA PRO A 161 -19.68 8.75 -4.49
C PRO A 161 -21.14 8.56 -4.15
N SER A 162 -21.76 7.50 -4.66
CA SER A 162 -23.12 7.13 -4.30
C SER A 162 -23.24 6.84 -2.80
N ARG A 163 -24.46 6.85 -2.27
CA ARG A 163 -24.70 6.49 -0.85
C ARG A 163 -24.21 5.08 -0.54
N LEU A 164 -24.40 4.13 -1.45
CA LEU A 164 -23.96 2.75 -1.29
C LEU A 164 -22.42 2.65 -1.29
N THR A 165 -21.75 3.32 -2.20
CA THR A 165 -20.28 3.37 -2.23
C THR A 165 -19.73 3.91 -0.93
N ARG A 166 -20.31 5.01 -0.40
CA ARG A 166 -19.89 5.58 0.89
C ARG A 166 -20.12 4.60 2.05
N LEU A 167 -21.27 3.90 2.05
CA LEU A 167 -21.55 2.88 3.06
C LEU A 167 -20.51 1.76 3.01
N LEU A 168 -20.21 1.21 1.83
CA LEU A 168 -19.21 0.15 1.68
C LEU A 168 -17.80 0.60 2.10
N SER A 169 -17.48 1.90 1.93
CA SER A 169 -16.18 2.47 2.29
C SER A 169 -15.94 2.61 3.81
N ILE A 170 -16.95 2.40 4.65
CA ILE A 170 -16.84 2.48 6.11
C ILE A 170 -17.08 1.15 6.82
N LEU A 171 -17.32 0.07 6.08
CA LEU A 171 -17.51 -1.26 6.65
C LEU A 171 -16.18 -1.92 7.02
N ASP A 172 -16.25 -2.96 7.83
CA ASP A 172 -15.10 -3.69 8.38
C ASP A 172 -14.02 -4.09 7.36
N PRO A 173 -14.36 -4.56 6.12
CA PRO A 173 -13.35 -4.97 5.14
C PRO A 173 -12.32 -3.89 4.77
N VAL A 174 -12.69 -2.60 4.86
CA VAL A 174 -11.79 -1.47 4.55
C VAL A 174 -10.57 -1.43 5.48
N GLY A 175 -10.71 -1.94 6.69
CA GLY A 175 -9.62 -2.00 7.68
C GLY A 175 -8.83 -3.31 7.67
N ARG A 176 -8.98 -4.16 6.66
CA ARG A 176 -8.35 -5.49 6.62
C ARG A 176 -7.22 -5.57 5.63
N TYR A 177 -6.23 -6.41 5.93
CA TYR A 177 -5.20 -6.80 4.97
C TYR A 177 -5.79 -7.77 3.94
N ALA A 178 -5.53 -7.51 2.66
CA ALA A 178 -5.96 -8.33 1.54
C ALA A 178 -4.78 -8.76 0.66
N GLU A 179 -3.60 -8.92 1.26
CA GLU A 179 -2.41 -9.39 0.55
C GLU A 179 -2.64 -10.79 0.00
N HIS A 180 -2.32 -10.97 -1.27
CA HIS A 180 -2.47 -12.24 -1.98
C HIS A 180 -1.39 -12.42 -3.02
N LYS A 181 -1.25 -13.64 -3.53
CA LYS A 181 -0.40 -13.97 -4.67
C LYS A 181 -0.99 -15.12 -5.49
N PRO A 182 -0.74 -15.17 -6.79
CA PRO A 182 -1.04 -16.35 -7.59
C PRO A 182 -0.16 -17.52 -7.15
N VAL A 183 -0.77 -18.70 -7.02
CA VAL A 183 -0.06 -19.95 -6.68
C VAL A 183 -0.12 -20.90 -7.86
N THR A 184 1.04 -21.17 -8.47
CA THR A 184 1.14 -22.03 -9.66
C THR A 184 0.57 -23.43 -9.45
N ALA A 185 0.72 -24.01 -8.24
CA ALA A 185 0.14 -25.29 -7.88
C ALA A 185 -1.40 -25.31 -7.84
N LEU A 186 -2.02 -24.14 -7.88
CA LEU A 186 -3.47 -23.94 -7.92
C LEU A 186 -3.90 -23.28 -9.24
N ASP A 187 -3.27 -23.63 -10.34
CA ASP A 187 -3.54 -23.08 -11.69
C ASP A 187 -3.46 -21.54 -11.75
N GLY A 188 -2.63 -20.94 -10.89
CA GLY A 188 -2.45 -19.50 -10.81
C GLY A 188 -3.55 -18.76 -10.06
N HIS A 189 -4.45 -19.47 -9.38
CA HIS A 189 -5.46 -18.82 -8.53
C HIS A 189 -4.80 -18.04 -7.39
N ASP A 190 -5.35 -16.87 -7.08
CA ASP A 190 -4.89 -16.03 -6.00
C ASP A 190 -5.17 -16.68 -4.63
N VAL A 191 -4.16 -16.68 -3.79
CA VAL A 191 -4.27 -17.14 -2.41
C VAL A 191 -4.05 -15.96 -1.48
N PHE A 192 -5.08 -15.63 -0.74
CA PHE A 192 -5.03 -14.59 0.29
C PHE A 192 -4.31 -15.10 1.54
N TYR A 193 -3.47 -14.25 2.13
CA TYR A 193 -2.67 -14.63 3.28
C TYR A 193 -3.45 -14.62 4.59
N TYR A 194 -4.57 -13.88 4.64
CA TYR A 194 -5.39 -13.68 5.82
C TYR A 194 -6.79 -14.23 5.64
N GLN A 195 -7.43 -14.61 6.74
CA GLN A 195 -8.81 -15.09 6.73
C GLN A 195 -9.81 -13.91 6.75
N GLY A 196 -11.03 -14.17 6.29
CA GLY A 196 -12.10 -13.16 6.26
C GLY A 196 -11.92 -12.14 5.13
N THR A 197 -11.25 -12.53 4.06
CA THR A 197 -10.98 -11.70 2.88
C THR A 197 -11.87 -12.06 1.69
N GLU A 198 -12.79 -13.01 1.86
CA GLU A 198 -13.66 -13.50 0.79
C GLU A 198 -14.46 -12.36 0.14
N PHE A 199 -14.98 -11.44 0.93
CA PHE A 199 -15.69 -10.26 0.40
C PHE A 199 -14.79 -9.40 -0.48
N ILE A 200 -13.52 -9.23 -0.12
CA ILE A 200 -12.56 -8.44 -0.90
C ILE A 200 -12.25 -9.15 -2.22
N ALA A 201 -12.01 -10.45 -2.17
CA ALA A 201 -11.77 -11.27 -3.36
C ALA A 201 -12.97 -11.22 -4.34
N GLU A 202 -14.18 -11.37 -3.85
CA GLU A 202 -15.41 -11.25 -4.65
C GLU A 202 -15.57 -9.85 -5.24
N THR A 203 -15.28 -8.79 -4.47
CA THR A 203 -15.34 -7.40 -4.93
C THR A 203 -14.34 -7.14 -6.06
N GLU A 204 -13.11 -7.60 -5.93
CA GLU A 204 -12.07 -7.45 -6.96
C GLU A 204 -12.45 -8.22 -8.24
N ALA A 205 -12.94 -9.46 -8.11
CA ALA A 205 -13.36 -10.27 -9.25
C ALA A 205 -14.55 -9.65 -9.98
N LEU A 206 -15.56 -9.19 -9.25
CA LEU A 206 -16.74 -8.53 -9.81
C LEU A 206 -16.34 -7.22 -10.51
N LEU A 207 -15.53 -6.37 -9.86
CA LEU A 207 -15.06 -5.12 -10.45
C LEU A 207 -14.29 -5.37 -11.75
N ALA A 208 -13.39 -6.36 -11.77
CA ALA A 208 -12.64 -6.71 -12.98
C ALA A 208 -13.57 -7.18 -14.10
N SER A 209 -14.58 -7.98 -13.78
CA SER A 209 -15.60 -8.44 -14.75
C SER A 209 -16.39 -7.28 -15.35
N GLU A 210 -16.91 -6.39 -14.49
CA GLU A 210 -17.72 -5.25 -14.92
C GLU A 210 -16.91 -4.27 -15.78
N ILE A 211 -15.65 -3.99 -15.41
CA ILE A 211 -14.79 -3.10 -16.20
C ILE A 211 -14.45 -3.73 -17.55
N ARG A 212 -14.14 -5.04 -17.61
CA ARG A 212 -13.91 -5.74 -18.89
C ARG A 212 -15.11 -5.60 -19.83
N GLN A 213 -16.30 -5.81 -19.30
CA GLN A 213 -17.54 -5.68 -20.07
C GLN A 213 -17.76 -4.24 -20.51
N PHE A 214 -17.60 -3.26 -19.63
CA PHE A 214 -17.82 -1.84 -19.91
C PHE A 214 -16.83 -1.29 -20.96
N LEU A 215 -15.56 -1.66 -20.86
CA LEU A 215 -14.51 -1.18 -21.77
C LEU A 215 -14.28 -2.07 -22.99
N GLY A 216 -14.82 -3.29 -23.02
CA GLY A 216 -14.57 -4.28 -24.09
C GLY A 216 -13.11 -4.73 -24.14
N CYS A 217 -12.40 -4.77 -23.01
CA CYS A 217 -10.99 -5.16 -22.93
C CYS A 217 -10.82 -6.58 -22.35
N ARG A 218 -9.66 -7.21 -22.61
CA ARG A 218 -9.39 -8.58 -22.12
C ARG A 218 -8.93 -8.60 -20.68
N GLU A 219 -8.03 -7.68 -20.32
CA GLU A 219 -7.37 -7.65 -19.03
C GLU A 219 -7.60 -6.31 -18.33
N VAL A 220 -7.74 -6.35 -17.03
CA VAL A 220 -7.97 -5.19 -16.17
C VAL A 220 -7.14 -5.34 -14.90
N GLU A 221 -6.47 -4.27 -14.51
CA GLU A 221 -5.83 -4.14 -13.19
C GLU A 221 -6.69 -3.20 -12.33
N THR A 222 -7.29 -3.73 -11.28
CA THR A 222 -8.25 -3.00 -10.43
C THR A 222 -7.65 -2.41 -9.15
N ARG A 223 -6.41 -2.75 -8.81
CA ARG A 223 -5.75 -2.35 -7.55
C ARG A 223 -5.18 -0.94 -7.56
N LEU A 224 -5.30 -0.24 -8.67
CA LEU A 224 -4.76 1.10 -8.84
C LEU A 224 -5.71 2.15 -8.30
N ILE A 225 -5.21 3.05 -7.46
CA ILE A 225 -6.02 4.07 -6.77
C ILE A 225 -5.96 5.46 -7.41
N SER A 226 -5.17 5.64 -8.47
CA SER A 226 -5.07 6.91 -9.18
C SER A 226 -4.59 6.73 -10.61
N GLY A 227 -4.90 7.68 -11.50
CA GLY A 227 -4.38 7.72 -12.87
C GLY A 227 -2.85 7.84 -12.91
N GLN A 228 -2.24 8.52 -11.95
CA GLN A 228 -0.79 8.59 -11.80
C GLN A 228 -0.20 7.19 -11.53
N MET A 229 -0.79 6.42 -10.65
CA MET A 229 -0.40 5.03 -10.37
C MET A 229 -0.59 4.13 -11.59
N ALA A 230 -1.70 4.27 -12.31
CA ALA A 230 -1.97 3.52 -13.53
C ALA A 230 -0.87 3.75 -14.59
N ASN A 231 -0.51 5.00 -14.83
CA ASN A 231 0.58 5.33 -15.74
C ASN A 231 1.94 4.78 -15.25
N THR A 232 2.23 4.89 -13.97
CA THR A 232 3.46 4.31 -13.39
C THR A 232 3.51 2.80 -13.60
N ALA A 233 2.42 2.09 -13.39
CA ALA A 233 2.33 0.65 -13.60
C ALA A 233 2.60 0.27 -15.07
N VAL A 234 1.99 0.97 -16.02
CA VAL A 234 2.23 0.77 -17.46
C VAL A 234 3.69 1.05 -17.83
N PHE A 235 4.26 2.15 -17.34
CA PHE A 235 5.63 2.52 -17.65
C PHE A 235 6.65 1.54 -17.06
N SER A 236 6.41 1.06 -15.84
CA SER A 236 7.22 0.00 -15.22
C SER A 236 7.14 -1.29 -16.04
N ALA A 237 5.94 -1.71 -16.42
CA ALA A 237 5.75 -2.89 -17.25
C ALA A 237 6.45 -2.78 -18.61
N MET A 238 6.43 -1.60 -19.22
CA MET A 238 7.16 -1.33 -20.48
C MET A 238 8.67 -1.44 -20.29
N VAL A 239 9.22 -0.86 -19.24
CA VAL A 239 10.66 -0.97 -18.93
C VAL A 239 11.04 -2.43 -18.66
N ASP A 240 10.26 -3.17 -17.88
CA ASP A 240 10.47 -4.60 -17.62
C ASP A 240 10.43 -5.42 -18.92
N TYR A 241 9.46 -5.14 -19.79
CA TYR A 241 9.32 -5.80 -21.09
C TYR A 241 10.55 -5.55 -21.98
N LEU A 242 11.01 -4.31 -22.06
CA LEU A 242 12.19 -3.91 -22.88
C LEU A 242 13.51 -4.52 -22.36
N ASN A 243 13.56 -4.85 -21.07
CA ASN A 243 14.75 -5.42 -20.40
C ASN A 243 14.64 -6.92 -20.11
N ARG A 244 13.57 -7.60 -20.55
CA ARG A 244 13.30 -9.00 -20.22
C ARG A 244 14.37 -10.00 -20.68
N THR A 245 15.11 -9.69 -21.74
CA THR A 245 16.09 -10.59 -22.34
C THR A 245 17.44 -10.59 -21.62
N ASP A 246 17.79 -9.50 -20.94
CA ASP A 246 19.03 -9.40 -20.17
C ASP A 246 18.82 -8.67 -18.84
N ARG A 247 18.41 -9.44 -17.83
CA ARG A 247 18.18 -8.95 -16.47
C ARG A 247 19.46 -8.67 -15.67
N ARG A 248 20.63 -8.96 -16.22
CA ARG A 248 21.92 -8.72 -15.55
C ARG A 248 22.47 -7.32 -15.81
N ARG A 249 21.99 -6.66 -16.85
CA ARG A 249 22.37 -5.27 -17.16
C ARG A 249 21.49 -4.29 -16.39
N GLU A 250 22.02 -3.09 -16.20
CA GLU A 250 21.20 -1.99 -15.69
C GLU A 250 20.00 -1.76 -16.63
N PRO A 251 18.77 -1.72 -16.11
CA PRO A 251 17.59 -1.57 -16.92
C PRO A 251 17.62 -0.25 -17.72
N ARG A 252 17.52 -0.36 -19.02
CA ARG A 252 17.38 0.82 -19.86
C ARG A 252 15.98 1.39 -19.78
N ARG A 253 15.88 2.69 -19.79
CA ARG A 253 14.62 3.43 -19.94
C ARG A 253 14.12 3.36 -21.40
N MET A 254 12.84 3.69 -21.61
CA MET A 254 12.29 3.85 -22.95
C MET A 254 13.08 4.91 -23.71
N ARG A 255 13.56 4.58 -24.91
CA ARG A 255 14.38 5.47 -25.71
C ARG A 255 13.59 6.68 -26.21
N ARG A 256 12.31 6.48 -26.51
CA ARG A 256 11.43 7.55 -26.99
C ARG A 256 9.97 7.23 -26.68
N VAL A 257 9.23 8.26 -26.34
CA VAL A 257 7.79 8.18 -26.06
C VAL A 257 7.08 9.27 -26.85
N MET A 258 5.93 8.98 -27.44
CA MET A 258 5.07 9.98 -28.07
C MET A 258 3.84 10.23 -27.18
N ASN A 259 3.53 11.51 -26.94
CA ASN A 259 2.39 11.92 -26.13
C ASN A 259 1.80 13.26 -26.59
N HIS A 260 0.69 13.68 -25.97
CA HIS A 260 0.17 15.04 -26.17
C HIS A 260 0.97 16.07 -25.39
N HIS A 261 1.25 17.22 -26.02
CA HIS A 261 1.90 18.34 -25.33
C HIS A 261 0.97 18.93 -24.26
N ILE A 262 1.50 19.23 -23.07
CA ILE A 262 0.71 19.71 -21.94
C ILE A 262 -0.09 21.00 -22.26
N ILE A 263 0.52 21.97 -22.94
CA ILE A 263 -0.14 23.23 -23.32
C ILE A 263 -1.29 23.01 -24.32
N LYS A 264 -1.25 21.91 -25.06
CA LYS A 264 -2.27 21.50 -26.03
C LYS A 264 -3.26 20.51 -25.44
N GLY A 265 -3.46 20.53 -24.13
CA GLY A 265 -4.42 19.72 -23.41
C GLY A 265 -3.92 18.36 -22.94
N GLY A 266 -2.63 18.04 -23.08
CA GLY A 266 -2.05 16.77 -22.61
C GLY A 266 -2.15 16.62 -21.10
N HIS A 267 -2.36 15.39 -20.63
CA HIS A 267 -2.47 15.11 -19.19
C HIS A 267 -1.10 15.08 -18.52
N LEU A 268 -0.99 15.68 -17.32
CA LEU A 268 0.25 15.82 -16.56
C LEU A 268 0.92 14.47 -16.25
N SER A 269 0.16 13.44 -15.91
CA SER A 269 0.71 12.12 -15.54
C SER A 269 1.48 11.44 -16.67
N ALA A 270 1.16 11.76 -17.94
CA ALA A 270 1.87 11.26 -19.13
C ALA A 270 3.06 12.13 -19.54
N GLN A 271 3.46 13.11 -18.73
CA GLN A 271 4.55 14.04 -19.02
C GLN A 271 5.83 13.69 -18.26
N PRO A 272 7.00 14.18 -18.72
CA PRO A 272 8.26 14.05 -17.98
C PRO A 272 8.28 14.77 -16.64
N MET A 273 7.37 15.69 -16.38
CA MET A 273 7.18 16.34 -15.08
C MET A 273 6.24 15.56 -14.17
N GLY A 274 5.57 14.52 -14.69
CA GLY A 274 4.70 13.59 -13.97
C GLY A 274 5.31 12.19 -13.89
N ALA A 275 4.47 11.14 -14.06
CA ALA A 275 4.89 9.74 -13.90
C ALA A 275 5.97 9.30 -14.93
N LEU A 276 6.01 9.89 -16.10
CA LEU A 276 6.97 9.50 -17.15
C LEU A 276 8.43 9.85 -16.83
N ARG A 277 8.69 10.69 -15.83
CA ARG A 277 9.98 11.27 -15.50
C ARG A 277 11.13 10.25 -15.46
N ASP A 278 10.91 9.15 -14.77
CA ASP A 278 11.96 8.17 -14.47
C ASP A 278 11.98 6.98 -15.45
N PHE A 279 11.06 6.96 -16.41
CA PHE A 279 10.88 5.84 -17.35
C PHE A 279 11.33 6.15 -18.78
N VAL A 280 11.54 7.42 -19.13
CA VAL A 280 12.01 7.84 -20.45
C VAL A 280 13.47 8.27 -20.39
N ALA A 281 14.23 7.94 -21.44
CA ALA A 281 15.62 8.35 -21.57
C ALA A 281 15.73 9.89 -21.70
N ARG A 282 16.93 10.40 -21.43
CA ARG A 282 17.28 11.81 -21.60
C ARG A 282 18.42 11.93 -22.60
N ASP A 283 18.40 13.00 -23.34
CA ASP A 283 19.54 13.37 -24.19
C ASP A 283 20.75 13.67 -23.28
N PRO A 284 21.90 13.00 -23.49
CA PRO A 284 23.06 13.14 -22.59
C PRO A 284 23.68 14.54 -22.56
N ARG A 285 23.44 15.36 -23.59
CA ARG A 285 24.02 16.71 -23.70
C ARG A 285 23.09 17.80 -23.20
N THR A 286 21.79 17.64 -23.45
CA THR A 286 20.80 18.68 -23.14
C THR A 286 19.92 18.32 -21.94
N GLU A 287 20.00 17.09 -21.43
CA GLU A 287 19.16 16.51 -20.40
C GLU A 287 17.66 16.56 -20.71
N LYS A 288 17.29 16.92 -21.93
CA LYS A 288 15.90 16.95 -22.35
C LYS A 288 15.34 15.51 -22.41
N PRO A 289 14.15 15.27 -21.86
CA PRO A 289 13.48 13.97 -21.99
C PRO A 289 13.23 13.63 -23.46
N ALA A 290 13.43 12.37 -23.82
CA ALA A 290 13.24 11.88 -25.18
C ALA A 290 11.75 11.68 -25.51
N VAL A 291 11.00 12.76 -25.50
CA VAL A 291 9.56 12.79 -25.81
C VAL A 291 9.33 13.54 -27.12
N VAL A 292 8.49 12.94 -27.97
CA VAL A 292 7.93 13.54 -29.16
C VAL A 292 6.46 13.85 -28.91
N ASN A 293 6.03 15.06 -29.23
CA ASN A 293 4.62 15.38 -29.05
C ASN A 293 3.85 15.13 -30.36
N PHE A 294 2.59 14.69 -30.23
CA PHE A 294 1.70 14.65 -31.38
C PHE A 294 1.65 16.00 -32.08
N PRO A 295 1.80 16.03 -33.41
CA PRO A 295 1.53 17.22 -34.20
C PRO A 295 0.03 17.54 -34.10
N VAL A 296 -0.31 18.80 -34.20
CA VAL A 296 -1.68 19.26 -34.15
C VAL A 296 -2.01 20.09 -35.38
N MET A 297 -3.28 20.16 -35.75
CA MET A 297 -3.75 20.96 -36.85
C MET A 297 -3.37 22.41 -36.63
N PRO A 298 -2.89 23.14 -37.69
CA PRO A 298 -2.50 24.54 -37.55
C PRO A 298 -3.61 25.44 -37.02
N GLU A 299 -4.84 25.18 -37.45
CA GLU A 299 -6.03 25.93 -37.06
C GLU A 299 -6.67 25.46 -35.74
N ASN A 300 -6.26 24.28 -35.24
CA ASN A 300 -6.86 23.71 -34.04
C ASN A 300 -5.84 22.93 -33.19
N PRO A 301 -5.28 23.54 -32.13
CA PRO A 301 -4.27 22.93 -31.29
C PRO A 301 -4.75 21.73 -30.45
N TYR A 302 -6.05 21.48 -30.42
CA TYR A 302 -6.64 20.36 -29.68
C TYR A 302 -6.98 19.14 -30.55
N GLN A 303 -6.70 19.24 -31.86
CA GLN A 303 -6.90 18.13 -32.81
C GLN A 303 -5.56 17.65 -33.36
N VAL A 304 -5.35 16.33 -33.31
CA VAL A 304 -4.13 15.69 -33.83
C VAL A 304 -4.11 15.78 -35.39
N ASP A 305 -2.99 16.18 -35.94
CA ASP A 305 -2.73 16.05 -37.35
C ASP A 305 -2.22 14.64 -37.67
N VAL A 306 -3.18 13.80 -38.13
CA VAL A 306 -2.92 12.38 -38.39
C VAL A 306 -1.88 12.20 -39.53
N GLN A 307 -1.91 13.05 -40.54
CA GLN A 307 -0.97 12.93 -41.66
C GLN A 307 0.47 13.23 -41.22
N ALA A 308 0.66 14.29 -40.42
CA ALA A 308 1.98 14.65 -39.91
C ALA A 308 2.48 13.65 -38.85
N CYS A 309 1.59 12.85 -38.23
CA CYS A 309 1.98 11.78 -37.30
C CYS A 309 2.80 10.69 -37.98
N ARG A 310 2.50 10.31 -39.21
CA ARG A 310 3.23 9.26 -39.93
C ARG A 310 4.72 9.58 -40.02
N ASP A 311 5.06 10.79 -40.45
CA ASP A 311 6.45 11.22 -40.57
C ASP A 311 7.20 11.18 -39.24
N LEU A 312 6.53 11.57 -38.15
CA LEU A 312 7.13 11.54 -36.83
C LEU A 312 7.29 10.12 -36.28
N LEU A 313 6.34 9.23 -36.57
CA LEU A 313 6.45 7.82 -36.21
C LEU A 313 7.62 7.16 -36.95
N ASP A 314 7.73 7.36 -38.24
CA ASP A 314 8.81 6.81 -39.06
C ASP A 314 10.20 7.30 -38.63
N ILE A 315 10.34 8.60 -38.34
CA ILE A 315 11.62 9.20 -37.92
C ILE A 315 12.00 8.77 -36.49
N TYR A 316 11.06 8.80 -35.58
CA TYR A 316 11.36 8.70 -34.16
C TYR A 316 11.12 7.31 -33.55
N GLN A 317 10.33 6.47 -34.16
CA GLN A 317 10.02 5.09 -33.71
C GLN A 317 9.82 4.98 -32.20
N PRO A 318 8.79 5.64 -31.65
CA PRO A 318 8.57 5.63 -30.21
C PRO A 318 8.25 4.22 -29.69
N GLU A 319 8.83 3.86 -28.54
CA GLU A 319 8.58 2.58 -27.88
C GLU A 319 7.22 2.56 -27.16
N LEU A 320 6.64 3.74 -26.92
CA LEU A 320 5.31 3.89 -26.33
C LEU A 320 4.62 5.13 -26.92
N VAL A 321 3.37 4.96 -27.30
CA VAL A 321 2.48 6.04 -27.77
C VAL A 321 1.35 6.19 -26.77
N ILE A 322 1.17 7.41 -26.21
CA ILE A 322 0.23 7.67 -25.13
C ILE A 322 -0.82 8.69 -25.57
N PHE A 323 -2.05 8.22 -25.67
CA PHE A 323 -3.21 9.11 -25.79
C PHE A 323 -3.71 9.45 -24.38
N GLY A 324 -3.49 10.68 -23.93
CA GLY A 324 -3.88 11.13 -22.60
C GLY A 324 -4.04 12.64 -22.54
N ARG A 325 -5.26 13.11 -22.40
CA ARG A 325 -5.60 14.53 -22.30
C ARG A 325 -6.35 14.87 -21.01
N SER A 326 -6.06 16.05 -20.50
CA SER A 326 -6.93 16.72 -19.52
C SER A 326 -8.11 17.43 -20.20
N MET A 327 -7.90 17.92 -21.43
CA MET A 327 -8.93 18.56 -22.25
C MET A 327 -9.17 17.73 -23.51
N THR A 328 -10.23 16.91 -23.51
CA THR A 328 -10.64 16.08 -24.62
C THR A 328 -11.82 16.73 -25.34
N LEU A 329 -11.54 17.50 -26.39
CA LEU A 329 -12.56 18.19 -27.19
C LEU A 329 -12.93 17.40 -28.45
N TYR A 330 -12.04 16.54 -28.92
CA TYR A 330 -12.20 15.75 -30.13
C TYR A 330 -11.84 14.28 -29.86
N LYS A 331 -12.40 13.41 -30.66
CA LYS A 331 -12.05 11.98 -30.62
C LYS A 331 -10.59 11.81 -31.03
N GLU A 332 -9.84 11.09 -30.23
CA GLU A 332 -8.45 10.75 -30.55
C GLU A 332 -8.36 9.75 -31.71
N PRO A 333 -7.43 9.93 -32.65
CA PRO A 333 -7.29 9.08 -33.82
C PRO A 333 -6.51 7.77 -33.49
N VAL A 334 -6.99 7.05 -32.47
CA VAL A 334 -6.29 5.85 -31.98
C VAL A 334 -6.20 4.77 -33.02
N ARG A 335 -7.29 4.57 -33.83
CA ARG A 335 -7.35 3.52 -34.84
C ARG A 335 -6.38 3.82 -36.00
N GLU A 336 -6.34 5.06 -36.42
CA GLU A 336 -5.47 5.53 -37.52
C GLU A 336 -3.99 5.43 -37.13
N ILE A 337 -3.65 5.90 -35.95
CA ILE A 337 -2.28 5.81 -35.42
C ILE A 337 -1.88 4.36 -35.15
N ARG A 338 -2.82 3.53 -34.65
CA ARG A 338 -2.55 2.10 -34.46
C ARG A 338 -2.21 1.39 -35.78
N ALA A 339 -2.99 1.65 -36.82
CA ALA A 339 -2.72 1.10 -38.14
C ALA A 339 -1.31 1.50 -38.66
N MET A 340 -0.91 2.78 -38.48
CA MET A 340 0.43 3.23 -38.85
C MET A 340 1.53 2.49 -38.09
N VAL A 341 1.34 2.25 -36.80
CA VAL A 341 2.32 1.53 -35.98
C VAL A 341 2.38 0.04 -36.34
N ASP A 342 1.26 -0.57 -36.72
CA ASP A 342 1.23 -1.97 -37.14
C ASP A 342 1.87 -2.20 -38.53
N ASP A 343 1.91 -1.16 -39.37
CA ASP A 343 2.56 -1.17 -40.69
C ASP A 343 4.10 -0.99 -40.64
N MET A 344 4.66 -0.59 -39.49
CA MET A 344 6.08 -0.33 -39.27
C MET A 344 6.83 -1.60 -38.82
#